data_5ad8e24bc6fb9f5c085c034506830ff3
#
_entry.id   5ad8e24bc6fb9f5c085c034506830ff3
#
_cell.length_a   1.000
_cell.length_b   1.000
_cell.length_c   1.000
_cell.angle_alpha   90.00
_cell.angle_beta   90.00
_cell.angle_gamma   90.00
#
_symmetry.space_group_name_H-M   'P 1'
#
loop_
_entity.id
_entity.type
_entity.pdbx_description
1 polymer ?
#
loop_
_entity_poly.entity_id
_entity_poly.type
_entity_poly.pdbx_seq_one_letter_code
_entity_poly.pdbx_strand_id
1 'polypeptide(L)' 'MKRRDLEKRLNELGFTLYRNGGNHDIFVNQSGATIPVPRHREIKETTAKLILKTAKRA' A
#
# COMPACT_ATOMS: atom_id res chain seq x y z
N MET A 1 -1.06 -9.41 8.26
CA MET A 1 -0.68 -9.62 6.83
C MET A 1 0.78 -9.24 6.66
N LYS A 2 1.52 -10.06 5.97
CA LYS A 2 2.91 -9.74 5.67
C LYS A 2 2.99 -8.60 4.66
N ARG A 3 3.95 -7.71 4.86
CA ARG A 3 4.10 -6.57 3.97
C ARG A 3 4.25 -6.96 2.51
N ARG A 4 5.03 -8.00 2.21
CA ARG A 4 5.20 -8.43 0.82
C ARG A 4 3.89 -8.89 0.19
N ASP A 5 3.00 -9.47 0.98
CA ASP A 5 1.69 -9.89 0.49
C ASP A 5 0.82 -8.66 0.21
N LEU A 6 0.89 -7.65 1.07
CA LEU A 6 0.19 -6.40 0.86
C LEU A 6 0.69 -5.70 -0.39
N GLU A 7 2.01 -5.64 -0.59
CA GLU A 7 2.58 -5.05 -1.80
C GLU A 7 2.11 -5.76 -3.06
N LYS A 8 2.06 -7.08 -3.02
CA LYS A 8 1.59 -7.86 -4.15
C LYS A 8 0.15 -7.50 -4.50
N ARG A 9 -0.71 -7.39 -3.48
CA ARG A 9 -2.10 -7.01 -3.71
C ARG A 9 -2.22 -5.59 -4.24
N LEU A 10 -1.42 -4.68 -3.73
CA LEU A 10 -1.41 -3.31 -4.24
C LEU A 10 -0.97 -3.27 -5.70
N ASN A 11 0.04 -4.05 -6.06
CA ASN A 11 0.47 -4.14 -7.46
C ASN A 11 -0.65 -4.67 -8.36
N GLU A 12 -1.39 -5.65 -7.88
CA GLU A 12 -2.53 -6.19 -8.63
C GLU A 12 -3.63 -5.15 -8.82
N LEU A 13 -3.74 -4.20 -7.90
CA LEU A 13 -4.71 -3.10 -7.98
C LEU A 13 -4.16 -1.89 -8.75
N GLY A 14 -2.97 -2.01 -9.33
CA GLY A 14 -2.40 -0.94 -10.14
C GLY A 14 -1.54 0.04 -9.38
N PHE A 15 -1.22 -0.26 -8.12
CA PHE A 15 -0.34 0.60 -7.32
C PHE A 15 1.09 0.10 -7.38
N THR A 16 2.04 1.01 -7.53
CA THR A 16 3.47 0.70 -7.51
C THR A 16 4.17 1.65 -6.55
N LEU A 17 5.35 1.24 -6.12
CA LEU A 17 6.15 2.09 -5.23
C LEU A 17 6.53 3.37 -5.96
N TYR A 18 6.15 4.51 -5.40
CA TYR A 18 6.47 5.83 -5.95
C TYR A 18 7.75 6.36 -5.33
N ARG A 19 7.81 6.38 -4.00
CA ARG A 19 9.01 6.87 -3.29
C ARG A 19 9.02 6.35 -1.87
N ASN A 20 10.21 6.39 -1.26
CA ASN A 20 10.37 6.09 0.16
C ASN A 20 10.19 7.37 0.95
N GLY A 21 9.11 7.45 1.73
CA GLY A 21 8.94 8.52 2.70
C GLY A 21 9.58 8.13 4.02
N GLY A 22 9.58 8.99 5.02
CA GLY A 22 10.22 8.73 6.31
C GLY A 22 9.92 7.34 6.89
N ASN A 23 8.80 7.22 7.60
CA ASN A 23 8.40 5.94 8.20
C ASN A 23 7.47 5.12 7.30
N HIS A 24 7.12 5.65 6.13
CA HIS A 24 6.19 5.01 5.22
C HIS A 24 6.72 5.05 3.81
N ASP A 25 6.39 4.03 3.04
CA ASP A 25 6.64 4.03 1.60
C ASP A 25 5.36 4.48 0.91
N ILE A 26 5.50 5.32 -0.12
CA ILE A 26 4.35 5.88 -0.83
C ILE A 26 4.11 5.08 -2.10
N PHE A 27 2.92 4.52 -2.23
CA PHE A 27 2.49 3.83 -3.44
C PHE A 27 1.56 4.73 -4.24
N VAL A 28 1.61 4.61 -5.57
CA VAL A 28 0.84 5.47 -6.46
C VAL A 28 0.22 4.62 -7.58
N ASN A 29 -0.96 5.03 -8.05
CA ASN A 29 -1.61 4.39 -9.20
C ASN A 29 -1.61 5.35 -10.40
N GLN A 30 -2.19 4.91 -11.52
CA GLN A 30 -2.23 5.69 -12.75
C GLN A 30 -3.02 7.00 -12.62
N SER A 31 -4.00 7.03 -11.74
CA SER A 31 -4.80 8.24 -11.50
C SER A 31 -4.06 9.27 -10.65
N GLY A 32 -2.91 8.92 -10.13
CA GLY A 32 -2.18 9.79 -9.22
C GLY A 32 -2.59 9.65 -7.76
N ALA A 33 -3.45 8.72 -7.43
CA ALA A 33 -3.82 8.45 -6.04
C ALA A 33 -2.64 7.82 -5.32
N THR A 34 -2.37 8.28 -4.09
CA THR A 34 -1.24 7.79 -3.31
C THR A 34 -1.71 7.15 -2.01
N ILE A 35 -0.98 6.14 -1.56
CA ILE A 35 -1.27 5.44 -0.32
C ILE A 35 0.03 5.27 0.46
N PRO A 36 0.10 5.76 1.71
CA PRO A 36 1.25 5.50 2.57
C PRO A 36 1.16 4.09 3.13
N VAL A 37 2.24 3.33 3.04
CA VAL A 37 2.32 1.95 3.54
C VAL A 37 3.41 1.87 4.59
N PRO A 38 3.11 1.41 5.82
CA PRO A 38 4.12 1.29 6.87
C PRO A 38 5.23 0.33 6.45
N ARG A 39 6.46 0.61 6.90
CA ARG A 39 7.61 -0.22 6.59
C ARG A 39 7.79 -1.42 7.51
N HIS A 40 6.77 -1.84 8.20
CA HIS A 40 6.84 -3.00 9.07
C HIS A 40 6.74 -4.28 8.25
N ARG A 41 7.47 -5.31 8.66
CA ARG A 41 7.40 -6.61 8.01
C ARG A 41 6.01 -7.22 8.12
N GLU A 42 5.39 -7.00 9.26
CA GLU A 42 4.06 -7.52 9.55
C GLU A 42 3.12 -6.33 9.71
N ILE A 43 2.10 -6.27 8.88
CA ILE A 43 1.10 -5.20 8.91
C ILE A 43 -0.13 -5.71 9.65
N LYS A 44 -0.64 -4.92 10.59
CA LYS A 44 -1.85 -5.29 11.32
C LYS A 44 -3.00 -5.50 10.33
N GLU A 45 -3.83 -6.50 10.59
CA GLU A 45 -4.94 -6.83 9.70
C GLU A 45 -5.86 -5.65 9.47
N THR A 46 -6.16 -4.87 10.52
CA THR A 46 -7.02 -3.70 10.40
C THR A 46 -6.39 -2.66 9.47
N THR A 47 -5.08 -2.42 9.61
CA THR A 47 -4.37 -1.47 8.76
C THR A 47 -4.33 -1.97 7.32
N ALA A 48 -4.01 -3.25 7.11
CA ALA A 48 -3.97 -3.84 5.78
C ALA A 48 -5.32 -3.75 5.08
N LYS A 49 -6.40 -4.04 5.79
CA LYS A 49 -7.75 -3.95 5.25
C LYS A 49 -8.09 -2.54 4.83
N LEU A 50 -7.72 -1.54 5.63
CA LEU A 50 -7.95 -0.15 5.31
C LEU A 50 -7.20 0.26 4.05
N ILE A 51 -5.94 -0.11 3.97
CA ILE A 51 -5.10 0.19 2.81
C ILE A 51 -5.70 -0.41 1.54
N LEU A 52 -6.08 -1.68 1.60
CA LEU A 52 -6.66 -2.36 0.44
C LEU A 52 -8.02 -1.79 0.06
N LYS A 53 -8.82 -1.42 1.04
CA LYS A 53 -10.11 -0.79 0.78
C LYS A 53 -9.93 0.54 0.07
N THR A 54 -8.97 1.35 0.53
CA THR A 54 -8.65 2.63 -0.10
C THR A 54 -8.15 2.41 -1.53
N ALA A 55 -7.29 1.41 -1.73
CA ALA A 55 -6.75 1.10 -3.05
C ALA A 55 -7.84 0.68 -4.04
N LYS A 56 -8.82 -0.07 -3.58
CA LYS A 56 -9.92 -0.52 -4.43
C LYS A 56 -10.84 0.62 -4.86
N ARG A 57 -10.89 1.69 -4.07
CA ARG A 57 -11.72 2.85 -4.37
C ARG A 57 -11.02 3.88 -5.26
N ALA A 58 -9.72 3.78 -5.35
CA ALA A 58 -8.93 4.79 -6.05
C ALA A 58 -8.92 4.62 -7.57
#